data_aed57431279deead187c892ba857e4d3
#
_entry.id   aed57431279deead187c892ba857e4d3
#
_cell.length_a   1.000
_cell.length_b   1.000
_cell.length_c   1.000
_cell.angle_alpha   90.00
_cell.angle_beta   90.00
_cell.angle_gamma   90.00
#
_symmetry.space_group_name_H-M   'P 1'
#
loop_
_entity.id
_entity.type
_entity.pdbx_description
1 polymer ?
#
loop_
_entity_poly.entity_id
_entity_poly.type
_entity_poly.pdbx_seq_one_letter_code
_entity_poly.pdbx_strand_id
1 'polypeptide(L)'
;MRVMAPKKPYLSKSRLIAAWQCQKKLYLEKHHPELGETSSNTESLFATGHQVGAIAQQLYGTSRSVEIPFNRKMSLMVQETQALIDASADFPIFEATFQYDGVLVRVDVLIPGEEGWRAIEVKASTSVKDYHKPDCAIQDWVMRNAGLSVHSISLTHINNQFVYEGDGNYDGLLVENDLTDEVRALEPRVVELIAKARAAVTGPMPEIDVGAQCTKPYECQFINHCWPTDSEYPVAGLGGGRAKLGSYVALGCRDIRDVDAGSITAATQQRIHRVTCDGEPENLDGARQMLSALPYPRYYLDFETIGPAVPLWAGTRPYASVPVQWSCHIDDGSGDGSADSMRHEDFLDLSGEPPMRALAESLIDCCGDTGPVLMWTNYEEGVIKGLISLFPDLAEPLQKIIDRLYDLHPVVKENYYHPCMLGSWSIKAVLPAIAPHMNYAELEGINEGMAASEGFIEAIAAEAAPTRRAELEEQLLRYCKFDTEAMVEIVRFFVQQD
;
A
#
# COMPACT_ATOMS: atom_id res chain seq x y z
N MET A 1 26.04 0.39 -50.07
CA MET A 1 25.34 0.98 -48.92
C MET A 1 25.04 -0.14 -47.93
N ARG A 2 25.73 -0.20 -46.79
CA ARG A 2 25.32 -1.08 -45.68
C ARG A 2 24.06 -0.45 -45.09
N VAL A 3 22.91 -1.11 -45.29
CA VAL A 3 21.68 -0.77 -44.56
C VAL A 3 22.01 -0.99 -43.08
N MET A 4 22.16 0.09 -42.32
CA MET A 4 22.27 -0.02 -40.86
C MET A 4 20.97 -0.69 -40.34
N ALA A 5 21.12 -1.84 -39.69
CA ALA A 5 20.00 -2.46 -39.03
C ALA A 5 19.33 -1.44 -38.08
N PRO A 6 18.00 -1.36 -38.04
CA PRO A 6 17.32 -0.41 -37.19
C PRO A 6 17.78 -0.62 -35.74
N LYS A 7 18.12 0.50 -35.08
CA LYS A 7 18.55 0.48 -33.67
C LYS A 7 17.44 -0.17 -32.84
N LYS A 8 17.74 -1.29 -32.16
CA LYS A 8 16.78 -1.94 -31.27
C LYS A 8 16.29 -0.95 -30.22
N PRO A 9 14.98 -0.90 -29.91
CA PRO A 9 14.47 -0.01 -28.89
C PRO A 9 15.10 -0.35 -27.54
N TYR A 10 15.43 0.68 -26.79
CA TYR A 10 15.98 0.57 -25.45
C TYR A 10 14.89 0.14 -24.46
N LEU A 11 15.17 -0.90 -23.67
CA LEU A 11 14.29 -1.44 -22.62
C LEU A 11 15.03 -1.42 -21.27
N SER A 12 14.44 -0.79 -20.25
CA SER A 12 14.89 -0.94 -18.87
C SER A 12 14.26 -2.17 -18.23
N LYS A 13 14.83 -2.65 -17.12
CA LYS A 13 14.25 -3.71 -16.26
C LYS A 13 12.78 -3.41 -15.94
N SER A 14 12.45 -2.19 -15.48
CA SER A 14 11.09 -1.77 -15.15
C SER A 14 10.12 -1.88 -16.33
N ARG A 15 10.54 -1.53 -17.55
CA ARG A 15 9.74 -1.70 -18.77
C ARG A 15 9.48 -3.16 -19.11
N LEU A 16 10.42 -4.04 -18.85
CA LEU A 16 10.21 -5.48 -19.04
C LEU A 16 9.25 -6.02 -17.99
N ILE A 17 9.30 -5.56 -16.75
CA ILE A 17 8.33 -5.92 -15.71
C ILE A 17 6.93 -5.39 -16.04
N ALA A 18 6.82 -4.16 -16.58
CA ALA A 18 5.55 -3.65 -17.09
C ALA A 18 4.98 -4.54 -18.21
N ALA A 19 5.83 -4.98 -19.15
CA ALA A 19 5.42 -5.92 -20.22
C ALA A 19 5.07 -7.32 -19.68
N TRP A 20 5.74 -7.78 -18.61
CA TRP A 20 5.42 -9.03 -17.95
C TRP A 20 4.02 -8.99 -17.35
N GLN A 21 3.64 -7.87 -16.72
CA GLN A 21 2.30 -7.66 -16.22
C GLN A 21 1.28 -7.53 -17.37
N CYS A 22 1.56 -6.64 -18.35
CA CYS A 22 0.68 -6.37 -19.47
C CYS A 22 1.43 -5.63 -20.60
N GLN A 23 1.48 -6.19 -21.82
CA GLN A 23 2.12 -5.52 -22.95
C GLN A 23 1.43 -4.19 -23.33
N LYS A 24 0.10 -4.09 -23.12
CA LYS A 24 -0.63 -2.82 -23.33
C LYS A 24 -0.18 -1.75 -22.32
N LYS A 25 0.12 -2.12 -21.06
CA LYS A 25 0.71 -1.21 -20.07
C LYS A 25 2.03 -0.64 -20.58
N LEU A 26 2.95 -1.50 -21.04
CA LEU A 26 4.23 -1.02 -21.60
C LEU A 26 4.04 -0.09 -22.81
N TYR A 27 3.09 -0.40 -23.69
CA TYR A 27 2.76 0.45 -24.84
C TYR A 27 2.29 1.83 -24.37
N LEU A 28 1.36 1.88 -23.40
CA LEU A 28 0.83 3.13 -22.86
C LEU A 28 1.91 3.94 -22.13
N GLU A 29 2.75 3.31 -21.32
CA GLU A 29 3.90 3.98 -20.66
C GLU A 29 4.85 4.65 -21.68
N LYS A 30 4.97 4.08 -22.87
CA LYS A 30 5.86 4.60 -23.90
C LYS A 30 5.22 5.69 -24.76
N HIS A 31 3.96 5.52 -25.15
CA HIS A 31 3.30 6.31 -26.17
C HIS A 31 2.23 7.26 -25.63
N HIS A 32 1.67 6.95 -24.45
CA HIS A 32 0.58 7.69 -23.82
C HIS A 32 0.75 7.78 -22.30
N PRO A 33 1.94 8.24 -21.81
CA PRO A 33 2.18 8.36 -20.36
C PRO A 33 1.18 9.28 -19.65
N GLU A 34 0.62 10.25 -20.37
CA GLU A 34 -0.39 11.20 -19.89
C GLU A 34 -1.72 10.55 -19.48
N LEU A 35 -1.97 9.29 -19.89
CA LEU A 35 -3.16 8.51 -19.50
C LEU A 35 -2.95 7.75 -18.20
N GLY A 36 -1.76 7.78 -17.65
CA GLY A 36 -1.43 7.13 -16.39
C GLY A 36 -1.69 8.03 -15.20
N GLU A 37 -2.28 7.48 -14.16
CA GLU A 37 -2.47 8.15 -12.87
C GLU A 37 -1.47 7.55 -11.87
N THR A 38 -0.67 8.42 -11.25
CA THR A 38 0.23 8.00 -10.17
C THR A 38 -0.52 8.20 -8.86
N SER A 39 -0.71 7.13 -8.10
CA SER A 39 -1.32 7.22 -6.77
C SER A 39 -0.26 7.63 -5.74
N SER A 40 -0.68 8.28 -4.64
CA SER A 40 0.13 8.55 -3.45
C SER A 40 0.82 7.28 -2.94
N ASN A 41 0.13 6.14 -2.99
CA ASN A 41 0.68 4.82 -2.67
C ASN A 41 1.97 4.48 -3.43
N THR A 42 2.10 4.94 -4.67
CA THR A 42 3.28 4.63 -5.49
C THR A 42 4.51 5.41 -5.00
N GLU A 43 4.35 6.65 -4.59
CA GLU A 43 5.44 7.48 -4.06
C GLU A 43 5.94 6.94 -2.72
N SER A 44 5.03 6.54 -1.83
CA SER A 44 5.35 5.91 -0.56
C SER A 44 6.11 4.59 -0.72
N LEU A 45 5.70 3.75 -1.68
CA LEU A 45 6.41 2.52 -2.00
C LEU A 45 7.84 2.78 -2.49
N PHE A 46 8.06 3.84 -3.29
CA PHE A 46 9.40 4.23 -3.70
C PHE A 46 10.24 4.73 -2.53
N ALA A 47 9.70 5.58 -1.66
CA ALA A 47 10.38 6.07 -0.47
C ALA A 47 10.80 4.91 0.45
N THR A 48 9.89 3.97 0.71
CA THR A 48 10.17 2.74 1.46
C THR A 48 11.27 1.91 0.80
N GLY A 49 11.23 1.75 -0.53
CA GLY A 49 12.26 1.04 -1.29
C GLY A 49 13.64 1.67 -1.12
N HIS A 50 13.72 3.00 -1.14
CA HIS A 50 14.98 3.73 -0.91
C HIS A 50 15.51 3.54 0.51
N GLN A 51 14.65 3.58 1.53
CA GLN A 51 15.06 3.33 2.92
C GLN A 51 15.64 1.93 3.10
N VAL A 52 14.95 0.91 2.58
CA VAL A 52 15.42 -0.49 2.66
C VAL A 52 16.70 -0.69 1.86
N GLY A 53 16.84 -0.03 0.71
CA GLY A 53 18.07 -0.01 -0.09
C GLY A 53 19.25 0.60 0.69
N ALA A 54 19.04 1.69 1.40
CA ALA A 54 20.07 2.31 2.25
C ALA A 54 20.54 1.38 3.39
N ILE A 55 19.61 0.67 4.03
CA ILE A 55 19.94 -0.35 5.03
C ILE A 55 20.72 -1.52 4.39
N ALA A 56 20.33 -1.96 3.20
CA ALA A 56 21.09 -3.01 2.50
C ALA A 56 22.52 -2.54 2.18
N GLN A 57 22.71 -1.29 1.75
CA GLN A 57 24.05 -0.73 1.56
C GLN A 57 24.86 -0.70 2.87
N GLN A 58 24.23 -0.39 4.00
CA GLN A 58 24.89 -0.45 5.31
C GLN A 58 25.29 -1.88 5.69
N LEU A 59 24.42 -2.87 5.52
CA LEU A 59 24.62 -4.25 5.94
C LEU A 59 25.57 -5.03 5.03
N TYR A 60 25.52 -4.82 3.72
CA TYR A 60 26.41 -5.47 2.75
C TYR A 60 27.69 -4.69 2.49
N GLY A 61 27.74 -3.43 2.93
CA GLY A 61 28.83 -2.52 2.67
C GLY A 61 30.11 -2.82 3.46
N THR A 62 31.20 -2.31 2.92
CA THR A 62 32.53 -2.25 3.57
C THR A 62 33.06 -0.83 3.43
N SER A 63 34.15 -0.50 4.11
CA SER A 63 34.79 0.81 3.95
C SER A 63 35.31 1.12 2.55
N ARG A 64 35.32 0.12 1.65
CA ARG A 64 35.80 0.21 0.25
C ARG A 64 34.68 0.15 -0.77
N SER A 65 33.44 -0.09 -0.36
CA SER A 65 32.29 -0.22 -1.26
C SER A 65 32.10 1.04 -2.11
N VAL A 66 31.63 0.86 -3.34
CA VAL A 66 31.37 1.93 -4.30
C VAL A 66 29.94 1.83 -4.78
N GLU A 67 29.22 2.93 -4.76
CA GLU A 67 27.92 3.09 -5.40
C GLU A 67 28.10 3.74 -6.78
N ILE A 68 27.48 3.15 -7.81
CA ILE A 68 27.40 3.77 -9.13
C ILE A 68 26.31 4.83 -9.13
N PRO A 69 26.64 6.12 -9.18
CA PRO A 69 25.65 7.17 -9.08
C PRO A 69 24.75 7.19 -10.32
N PHE A 70 23.47 7.52 -10.10
CA PHE A 70 22.54 7.65 -11.22
C PHE A 70 22.99 8.75 -12.20
N ASN A 71 23.03 8.40 -13.47
CA ASN A 71 23.35 9.33 -14.54
C ASN A 71 22.35 9.16 -15.70
N ARG A 72 21.82 10.27 -16.22
CA ARG A 72 20.92 10.26 -17.39
C ARG A 72 21.56 9.66 -18.64
N LYS A 73 22.89 9.72 -18.76
CA LYS A 73 23.66 9.01 -19.80
C LYS A 73 23.98 7.59 -19.30
N MET A 74 23.05 6.67 -19.49
CA MET A 74 23.15 5.28 -19.04
C MET A 74 24.47 4.60 -19.40
N SER A 75 25.06 4.96 -20.56
CA SER A 75 26.35 4.42 -20.99
C SER A 75 27.52 4.76 -20.05
N LEU A 76 27.45 5.87 -19.31
CA LEU A 76 28.49 6.20 -18.33
C LEU A 76 28.42 5.25 -17.13
N MET A 77 27.22 4.95 -16.60
CA MET A 77 27.06 4.01 -15.52
C MET A 77 27.57 2.60 -15.89
N VAL A 78 27.27 2.16 -17.12
CA VAL A 78 27.80 0.88 -17.64
C VAL A 78 29.33 0.92 -17.71
N GLN A 79 29.93 2.02 -18.18
CA GLN A 79 31.38 2.17 -18.26
C GLN A 79 32.04 2.20 -16.88
N GLU A 80 31.45 2.90 -15.91
CA GLU A 80 31.95 2.96 -14.53
C GLU A 80 31.90 1.59 -13.87
N THR A 81 30.78 0.86 -14.02
CA THR A 81 30.67 -0.53 -13.54
C THR A 81 31.74 -1.43 -14.18
N GLN A 82 31.91 -1.37 -15.50
CA GLN A 82 32.88 -2.19 -16.22
C GLN A 82 34.31 -1.86 -15.79
N ALA A 83 34.63 -0.59 -15.58
CA ALA A 83 35.95 -0.18 -15.12
C ALA A 83 36.32 -0.75 -13.75
N LEU A 84 35.37 -0.84 -12.82
CA LEU A 84 35.57 -1.47 -11.51
C LEU A 84 35.79 -2.98 -11.66
N ILE A 85 35.02 -3.65 -12.51
CA ILE A 85 35.17 -5.09 -12.78
C ILE A 85 36.52 -5.39 -13.42
N ASP A 86 36.92 -4.62 -14.43
CA ASP A 86 38.21 -4.78 -15.13
C ASP A 86 39.41 -4.52 -14.20
N ALA A 87 39.24 -3.64 -13.22
CA ALA A 87 40.22 -3.39 -12.16
C ALA A 87 40.24 -4.49 -11.07
N SER A 88 39.46 -5.58 -11.24
CA SER A 88 39.35 -6.70 -10.28
C SER A 88 38.95 -6.21 -8.89
N ALA A 89 37.87 -5.40 -8.83
CA ALA A 89 37.31 -4.94 -7.56
C ALA A 89 37.05 -6.12 -6.62
N ASP A 90 37.59 -6.03 -5.41
CA ASP A 90 37.45 -7.02 -4.32
C ASP A 90 36.52 -6.54 -3.20
N PHE A 91 35.58 -5.65 -3.55
CA PHE A 91 34.62 -5.00 -2.66
C PHE A 91 33.24 -4.92 -3.31
N PRO A 92 32.16 -4.76 -2.50
CA PRO A 92 30.81 -4.61 -3.01
C PRO A 92 30.65 -3.37 -3.90
N ILE A 93 29.90 -3.53 -5.00
CA ILE A 93 29.48 -2.47 -5.91
C ILE A 93 27.96 -2.35 -5.79
N PHE A 94 27.46 -1.20 -5.39
CA PHE A 94 26.03 -0.89 -5.34
C PHE A 94 25.56 -0.24 -6.63
N GLU A 95 24.32 -0.53 -7.05
CA GLU A 95 23.70 0.01 -8.25
C GLU A 95 24.49 -0.30 -9.53
N ALA A 96 25.18 -1.43 -9.53
CA ALA A 96 25.99 -1.88 -10.66
C ALA A 96 25.15 -2.01 -11.92
N THR A 97 25.58 -1.33 -13.01
CA THR A 97 24.76 -1.16 -14.21
C THR A 97 25.31 -1.96 -15.39
N PHE A 98 24.46 -2.81 -15.97
CA PHE A 98 24.80 -3.66 -17.12
C PHE A 98 23.84 -3.44 -18.28
N GLN A 99 24.36 -3.67 -19.48
CA GLN A 99 23.56 -3.61 -20.70
C GLN A 99 23.92 -4.77 -21.64
N TYR A 100 22.90 -5.47 -22.11
CA TYR A 100 23.02 -6.44 -23.19
C TYR A 100 21.82 -6.41 -24.12
N ASP A 101 22.06 -6.53 -25.42
CA ASP A 101 21.01 -6.55 -26.46
C ASP A 101 19.96 -5.43 -26.31
N GLY A 102 20.35 -4.21 -25.90
CA GLY A 102 19.45 -3.07 -25.68
C GLY A 102 18.59 -3.14 -24.41
N VAL A 103 18.81 -4.14 -23.55
CA VAL A 103 18.22 -4.23 -22.20
C VAL A 103 19.23 -3.74 -21.18
N LEU A 104 18.79 -2.84 -20.29
CA LEU A 104 19.61 -2.30 -19.21
C LEU A 104 19.01 -2.70 -17.86
N VAL A 105 19.92 -3.10 -16.96
CA VAL A 105 19.60 -3.40 -15.57
C VAL A 105 20.53 -2.64 -14.63
N ARG A 106 20.03 -2.34 -13.44
CA ARG A 106 20.81 -1.91 -12.27
C ARG A 106 20.61 -2.98 -11.20
N VAL A 107 21.71 -3.40 -10.59
CA VAL A 107 21.77 -4.44 -9.57
C VAL A 107 22.01 -3.77 -8.24
N ASP A 108 21.12 -3.96 -7.28
CA ASP A 108 21.17 -3.24 -6.00
C ASP A 108 22.49 -3.50 -5.28
N VAL A 109 22.91 -4.77 -5.20
CA VAL A 109 24.18 -5.16 -4.56
C VAL A 109 24.90 -6.21 -5.40
N LEU A 110 26.16 -5.95 -5.75
CA LEU A 110 27.04 -6.87 -6.48
C LEU A 110 28.31 -7.12 -5.68
N ILE A 111 28.53 -8.37 -5.24
CA ILE A 111 29.63 -8.76 -4.35
C ILE A 111 30.59 -9.72 -5.07
N PRO A 112 31.92 -9.45 -5.10
CA PRO A 112 32.87 -10.37 -5.66
C PRO A 112 33.05 -11.61 -4.77
N GLY A 113 33.25 -12.77 -5.37
CA GLY A 113 33.54 -14.03 -4.70
C GLY A 113 34.57 -14.88 -5.46
N GLU A 114 35.03 -15.98 -4.87
CA GLU A 114 36.04 -16.86 -5.48
C GLU A 114 35.55 -17.52 -6.78
N GLU A 115 34.28 -17.88 -6.85
CA GLU A 115 33.66 -18.56 -8.01
C GLU A 115 32.99 -17.60 -8.99
N GLY A 116 33.03 -16.29 -8.73
CA GLY A 116 32.38 -15.24 -9.52
C GLY A 116 31.59 -14.28 -8.66
N TRP A 117 30.77 -13.47 -9.29
CA TRP A 117 30.00 -12.42 -8.64
C TRP A 117 28.67 -12.94 -8.08
N ARG A 118 28.34 -12.50 -6.87
CA ARG A 118 27.00 -12.64 -6.29
C ARG A 118 26.21 -11.38 -6.55
N ALA A 119 25.04 -11.52 -7.16
CA ALA A 119 24.09 -10.42 -7.37
C ALA A 119 22.94 -10.55 -6.38
N ILE A 120 22.54 -9.44 -5.76
CA ILE A 120 21.47 -9.42 -4.76
C ILE A 120 20.50 -8.32 -5.13
N GLU A 121 19.24 -8.70 -5.31
CA GLU A 121 18.10 -7.78 -5.46
C GLU A 121 17.47 -7.54 -4.09
N VAL A 122 17.19 -6.29 -3.76
CA VAL A 122 16.63 -5.87 -2.47
C VAL A 122 15.17 -5.51 -2.64
N LYS A 123 14.31 -6.06 -1.79
CA LYS A 123 12.87 -5.79 -1.81
C LYS A 123 12.35 -5.45 -0.42
N ALA A 124 11.52 -4.44 -0.35
CA ALA A 124 10.81 -4.03 0.87
C ALA A 124 9.67 -5.00 1.26
N SER A 125 9.46 -6.10 0.55
CA SER A 125 8.49 -7.15 0.92
C SER A 125 9.00 -7.99 2.09
N THR A 126 8.10 -8.72 2.75
CA THR A 126 8.42 -9.61 3.89
C THR A 126 8.64 -11.07 3.49
N SER A 127 8.65 -11.36 2.19
CA SER A 127 8.94 -12.70 1.64
C SER A 127 9.21 -12.61 0.15
N VAL A 128 9.88 -13.64 -0.39
CA VAL A 128 9.98 -13.84 -1.84
C VAL A 128 8.58 -14.06 -2.43
N LYS A 129 8.25 -13.29 -3.47
CA LYS A 129 7.00 -13.44 -4.23
C LYS A 129 7.32 -13.92 -5.64
N ASP A 130 6.41 -14.66 -6.26
CA ASP A 130 6.62 -15.17 -7.61
C ASP A 130 6.88 -14.08 -8.66
N TYR A 131 6.33 -12.88 -8.46
CA TYR A 131 6.56 -11.74 -9.35
C TYR A 131 7.93 -11.05 -9.16
N HIS A 132 8.69 -11.41 -8.13
CA HIS A 132 10.08 -10.95 -7.97
C HIS A 132 11.05 -11.76 -8.84
N LYS A 133 10.75 -13.04 -9.07
CA LYS A 133 11.63 -13.95 -9.84
C LYS A 133 11.93 -13.46 -11.26
N PRO A 134 10.94 -12.93 -12.03
CA PRO A 134 11.22 -12.30 -13.31
C PRO A 134 12.19 -11.13 -13.26
N ASP A 135 12.14 -10.34 -12.20
CA ASP A 135 13.03 -9.20 -11.98
C ASP A 135 14.49 -9.68 -11.89
N CYS A 136 14.75 -10.65 -10.99
CA CYS A 136 16.04 -11.30 -10.85
C CYS A 136 16.47 -12.03 -12.15
N ALA A 137 15.53 -12.68 -12.86
CA ALA A 137 15.84 -13.40 -14.09
C ALA A 137 16.32 -12.50 -15.23
N ILE A 138 15.72 -11.31 -15.36
CA ILE A 138 16.14 -10.31 -16.34
C ILE A 138 17.56 -9.82 -16.00
N GLN A 139 17.86 -9.60 -14.73
CA GLN A 139 19.18 -9.15 -14.29
C GLN A 139 20.25 -10.21 -14.55
N ASP A 140 20.03 -11.47 -14.10
CA ASP A 140 20.95 -12.57 -14.34
C ASP A 140 21.24 -12.77 -15.83
N TRP A 141 20.19 -12.74 -16.67
CA TRP A 141 20.32 -12.86 -18.10
C TRP A 141 21.16 -11.75 -18.70
N VAL A 142 20.93 -10.48 -18.32
CA VAL A 142 21.69 -9.34 -18.84
C VAL A 142 23.15 -9.40 -18.39
N MET A 143 23.42 -9.66 -17.13
CA MET A 143 24.78 -9.71 -16.57
C MET A 143 25.61 -10.81 -17.22
N ARG A 144 25.10 -12.04 -17.28
CA ARG A 144 25.81 -13.18 -17.89
C ARG A 144 26.08 -12.94 -19.38
N ASN A 145 25.12 -12.42 -20.11
CA ASN A 145 25.30 -12.13 -21.53
C ASN A 145 26.15 -10.87 -21.80
N ALA A 146 26.30 -9.97 -20.82
CA ALA A 146 27.27 -8.87 -20.86
C ALA A 146 28.70 -9.34 -20.57
N GLY A 147 28.90 -10.63 -20.22
CA GLY A 147 30.20 -11.24 -19.99
C GLY A 147 30.61 -11.35 -18.51
N LEU A 148 29.72 -11.00 -17.56
CA LEU A 148 30.01 -11.16 -16.15
C LEU A 148 29.88 -12.64 -15.73
N SER A 149 30.87 -13.17 -15.00
CA SER A 149 30.75 -14.47 -14.35
C SER A 149 29.88 -14.35 -13.11
N VAL A 150 28.56 -14.59 -13.25
CA VAL A 150 27.61 -14.58 -12.14
C VAL A 150 27.57 -15.96 -11.52
N HIS A 151 28.07 -16.09 -10.27
CA HIS A 151 27.99 -17.31 -9.49
C HIS A 151 26.55 -17.54 -9.01
N SER A 152 25.97 -16.57 -8.33
CA SER A 152 24.62 -16.67 -7.78
C SER A 152 23.83 -15.36 -7.92
N ILE A 153 22.51 -15.50 -7.91
CA ILE A 153 21.58 -14.39 -7.78
C ILE A 153 20.62 -14.66 -6.63
N SER A 154 20.54 -13.73 -5.71
CA SER A 154 19.72 -13.81 -4.50
C SER A 154 18.72 -12.67 -4.45
N LEU A 155 17.64 -12.88 -3.71
CA LEU A 155 16.71 -11.82 -3.31
C LEU A 155 16.76 -11.65 -1.80
N THR A 156 16.94 -10.41 -1.38
CA THR A 156 16.89 -10.02 0.03
C THR A 156 15.57 -9.30 0.30
N HIS A 157 14.92 -9.69 1.39
CA HIS A 157 13.66 -9.09 1.83
C HIS A 157 13.66 -8.80 3.33
N ILE A 158 12.68 -8.02 3.79
CA ILE A 158 12.51 -7.65 5.19
C ILE A 158 12.14 -8.90 6.03
N ASN A 159 12.80 -9.05 7.16
CA ASN A 159 12.45 -9.98 8.23
C ASN A 159 11.40 -9.33 9.16
N ASN A 160 10.13 -9.65 8.99
CA ASN A 160 9.08 -9.10 9.84
C ASN A 160 9.06 -9.65 11.27
N GLN A 161 9.96 -10.58 11.60
CA GLN A 161 10.18 -11.05 12.98
C GLN A 161 11.33 -10.33 13.68
N PHE A 162 12.08 -9.50 12.95
CA PHE A 162 13.13 -8.67 13.52
C PHE A 162 12.53 -7.70 14.55
N VAL A 163 13.13 -7.64 15.73
CA VAL A 163 12.81 -6.64 16.76
C VAL A 163 13.95 -5.65 16.82
N TYR A 164 13.67 -4.40 16.59
CA TYR A 164 14.68 -3.35 16.68
C TYR A 164 15.01 -3.06 18.14
N GLU A 165 16.29 -3.10 18.50
CA GLU A 165 16.75 -2.89 19.88
C GLU A 165 17.13 -1.42 20.15
N GLY A 166 17.22 -0.58 19.12
CA GLY A 166 17.70 0.79 19.19
C GLY A 166 19.10 0.93 18.58
N ASP A 167 19.78 2.06 18.82
CA ASP A 167 21.19 2.37 18.50
C ASP A 167 21.58 2.34 16.99
N GLY A 168 20.62 2.22 16.09
CA GLY A 168 20.89 2.15 14.63
C GLY A 168 21.40 0.78 14.16
N ASN A 169 21.33 -0.27 14.99
CA ASN A 169 21.71 -1.62 14.60
C ASN A 169 20.54 -2.35 13.92
N TYR A 170 20.70 -2.66 12.64
CA TYR A 170 19.73 -3.39 11.82
C TYR A 170 20.23 -4.79 11.40
N ASP A 171 21.20 -5.36 12.09
CA ASP A 171 21.65 -6.72 11.85
C ASP A 171 20.50 -7.71 12.07
N GLY A 172 20.17 -8.50 11.03
CA GLY A 172 19.04 -9.43 11.04
C GLY A 172 17.72 -8.84 10.51
N LEU A 173 17.67 -7.55 10.14
CA LEU A 173 16.51 -6.95 9.47
C LEU A 173 16.26 -7.56 8.09
N LEU A 174 17.30 -8.01 7.40
CA LEU A 174 17.23 -8.54 6.04
C LEU A 174 17.46 -10.05 6.02
N VAL A 175 16.68 -10.76 5.20
CA VAL A 175 16.82 -12.20 4.93
C VAL A 175 17.13 -12.41 3.46
N GLU A 176 18.23 -13.06 3.16
CA GLU A 176 18.67 -13.40 1.80
C GLU A 176 18.21 -14.80 1.41
N ASN A 177 17.69 -14.94 0.19
CA ASN A 177 17.26 -16.20 -0.41
C ASN A 177 17.96 -16.37 -1.75
N ASP A 178 18.71 -17.47 -1.92
CA ASP A 178 19.28 -17.85 -3.20
C ASP A 178 18.16 -18.27 -4.16
N LEU A 179 18.09 -17.65 -5.31
CA LEU A 179 17.13 -17.92 -6.36
C LEU A 179 17.78 -18.40 -7.66
N THR A 180 19.06 -18.75 -7.65
CA THR A 180 19.90 -19.00 -8.83
C THR A 180 19.25 -20.01 -9.79
N ASP A 181 18.86 -21.18 -9.28
CA ASP A 181 18.29 -22.24 -10.12
C ASP A 181 16.90 -21.85 -10.67
N GLU A 182 16.04 -21.26 -9.81
CA GLU A 182 14.69 -20.85 -10.19
C GLU A 182 14.71 -19.74 -11.25
N VAL A 183 15.62 -18.79 -11.08
CA VAL A 183 15.82 -17.62 -11.97
C VAL A 183 16.35 -18.10 -13.33
N ARG A 184 17.36 -18.97 -13.35
CA ARG A 184 17.92 -19.50 -14.59
C ARG A 184 16.94 -20.37 -15.37
N ALA A 185 16.03 -21.06 -14.69
CA ALA A 185 14.93 -21.79 -15.33
C ALA A 185 13.95 -20.86 -16.10
N LEU A 186 13.89 -19.56 -15.75
CA LEU A 186 13.06 -18.56 -16.43
C LEU A 186 13.72 -17.96 -17.69
N GLU A 187 14.98 -18.25 -17.99
CA GLU A 187 15.69 -17.65 -19.14
C GLU A 187 14.93 -17.71 -20.47
N PRO A 188 14.31 -18.84 -20.88
CA PRO A 188 13.53 -18.88 -22.11
C PRO A 188 12.36 -17.89 -22.12
N ARG A 189 11.72 -17.68 -20.95
CA ARG A 189 10.63 -16.72 -20.80
C ARG A 189 11.12 -15.28 -20.83
N VAL A 190 12.34 -14.99 -20.33
CA VAL A 190 12.99 -13.68 -20.45
C VAL A 190 13.22 -13.32 -21.90
N VAL A 191 13.75 -14.25 -22.70
CA VAL A 191 14.00 -14.03 -24.15
C VAL A 191 12.68 -13.75 -24.88
N GLU A 192 11.65 -14.54 -24.61
CA GLU A 192 10.32 -14.35 -25.18
C GLU A 192 9.71 -12.99 -24.76
N LEU A 193 9.85 -12.61 -23.48
CA LEU A 193 9.39 -11.33 -22.95
C LEU A 193 10.04 -10.15 -23.68
N ILE A 194 11.36 -10.19 -23.87
CA ILE A 194 12.11 -9.14 -24.56
C ILE A 194 11.59 -8.98 -25.99
N ALA A 195 11.32 -10.09 -26.69
CA ALA A 195 10.76 -10.04 -28.05
C ALA A 195 9.35 -9.41 -28.05
N LYS A 196 8.46 -9.81 -27.11
CA LYS A 196 7.11 -9.26 -26.97
C LYS A 196 7.15 -7.77 -26.58
N ALA A 197 8.02 -7.39 -25.65
CA ALA A 197 8.18 -6.00 -25.24
C ALA A 197 8.64 -5.10 -26.41
N ARG A 198 9.56 -5.58 -27.23
CA ARG A 198 9.99 -4.86 -28.43
C ARG A 198 8.85 -4.69 -29.44
N ALA A 199 8.10 -5.76 -29.68
CA ALA A 199 6.94 -5.70 -30.56
C ALA A 199 5.90 -4.70 -30.05
N ALA A 200 5.64 -4.70 -28.73
CA ALA A 200 4.71 -3.77 -28.11
C ALA A 200 5.14 -2.30 -28.27
N VAL A 201 6.43 -1.96 -28.05
CA VAL A 201 6.89 -0.55 -28.13
C VAL A 201 7.09 -0.04 -29.56
N THR A 202 7.14 -0.91 -30.57
CA THR A 202 7.39 -0.52 -31.99
C THR A 202 6.21 -0.76 -32.91
N GLY A 203 5.26 -1.59 -32.48
CA GLY A 203 4.06 -1.97 -33.24
C GLY A 203 2.82 -1.17 -32.85
N PRO A 204 1.65 -1.61 -33.32
CA PRO A 204 0.38 -1.05 -32.86
C PRO A 204 0.13 -1.40 -31.38
N MET A 205 -0.81 -0.68 -30.76
CA MET A 205 -1.22 -0.96 -29.38
C MET A 205 -1.75 -2.40 -29.27
N PRO A 206 -1.20 -3.21 -28.33
CA PRO A 206 -1.69 -4.57 -28.12
C PRO A 206 -3.16 -4.59 -27.65
N GLU A 207 -3.96 -5.44 -28.26
CA GLU A 207 -5.33 -5.70 -27.82
C GLU A 207 -5.28 -6.69 -26.66
N ILE A 208 -5.48 -6.20 -25.45
CA ILE A 208 -5.49 -6.99 -24.21
C ILE A 208 -6.71 -6.55 -23.40
N ASP A 209 -7.56 -7.52 -23.10
CA ASP A 209 -8.73 -7.31 -22.25
C ASP A 209 -8.35 -7.00 -20.80
N VAL A 210 -9.21 -6.24 -20.13
CA VAL A 210 -9.05 -5.97 -18.70
C VAL A 210 -9.31 -7.24 -17.88
N GLY A 211 -8.60 -7.37 -16.75
CA GLY A 211 -8.70 -8.56 -15.92
C GLY A 211 -7.80 -8.53 -14.70
N ALA A 212 -7.41 -9.71 -14.21
CA ALA A 212 -6.58 -9.85 -13.00
C ALA A 212 -5.24 -9.10 -13.08
N GLN A 213 -4.63 -9.04 -14.26
CA GLN A 213 -3.37 -8.34 -14.48
C GLN A 213 -3.45 -6.83 -14.24
N CYS A 214 -4.66 -6.24 -14.20
CA CYS A 214 -4.82 -4.81 -13.93
C CYS A 214 -4.55 -4.44 -12.46
N THR A 215 -4.59 -5.43 -11.56
CA THR A 215 -4.32 -5.22 -10.12
C THR A 215 -3.27 -6.18 -9.56
N LYS A 216 -2.71 -7.09 -10.39
CA LYS A 216 -1.69 -8.06 -9.97
C LYS A 216 -0.48 -8.00 -10.90
N PRO A 217 0.74 -7.96 -10.34
CA PRO A 217 1.11 -7.93 -8.91
C PRO A 217 0.79 -6.61 -8.21
N TYR A 218 0.71 -5.52 -8.96
CA TYR A 218 0.40 -4.16 -8.49
C TYR A 218 -0.72 -3.56 -9.33
N GLU A 219 -1.43 -2.60 -8.77
CA GLU A 219 -2.41 -1.84 -9.53
C GLU A 219 -1.75 -1.13 -10.72
N CYS A 220 -2.41 -1.21 -11.85
CA CYS A 220 -1.92 -0.60 -13.09
C CYS A 220 -2.31 0.87 -13.13
N GLN A 221 -1.34 1.77 -13.32
CA GLN A 221 -1.60 3.22 -13.45
C GLN A 221 -2.57 3.60 -14.56
N PHE A 222 -2.84 2.69 -15.52
CA PHE A 222 -3.81 2.90 -16.60
C PHE A 222 -5.15 2.22 -16.34
N ILE A 223 -5.45 1.84 -15.09
CA ILE A 223 -6.67 1.11 -14.76
C ILE A 223 -7.91 1.93 -15.14
N ASN A 224 -7.94 3.22 -14.80
CA ASN A 224 -9.05 4.10 -15.11
C ASN A 224 -9.21 4.40 -16.61
N HIS A 225 -8.13 4.31 -17.40
CA HIS A 225 -8.19 4.38 -18.86
C HIS A 225 -8.73 3.10 -19.51
N CYS A 226 -8.40 1.93 -18.95
CA CYS A 226 -8.72 0.65 -19.57
C CYS A 226 -10.08 0.09 -19.15
N TRP A 227 -10.49 0.31 -17.91
CA TRP A 227 -11.79 -0.13 -17.40
C TRP A 227 -12.88 0.88 -17.76
N PRO A 228 -14.14 0.44 -17.98
CA PRO A 228 -15.24 1.35 -18.18
C PRO A 228 -15.54 2.11 -16.87
N THR A 229 -15.33 3.41 -16.89
CA THR A 229 -15.57 4.32 -15.74
C THR A 229 -16.58 5.42 -16.06
N ASP A 230 -17.11 5.44 -17.28
CA ASP A 230 -17.99 6.47 -17.83
C ASP A 230 -19.48 6.16 -17.65
N SER A 231 -19.83 5.17 -16.82
CA SER A 231 -21.21 4.87 -16.42
C SER A 231 -21.47 5.38 -15.00
N GLU A 232 -22.74 5.52 -14.66
CA GLU A 232 -23.19 5.97 -13.33
C GLU A 232 -22.79 4.98 -12.22
N TYR A 233 -22.91 3.68 -12.52
CA TYR A 233 -22.53 2.60 -11.61
C TYR A 233 -21.55 1.64 -12.32
N PRO A 234 -20.27 1.99 -12.46
CA PRO A 234 -19.31 1.19 -13.20
C PRO A 234 -19.30 -0.27 -12.76
N VAL A 235 -19.23 -1.20 -13.70
CA VAL A 235 -19.28 -2.66 -13.44
C VAL A 235 -18.22 -3.10 -12.41
N ALA A 236 -17.13 -2.36 -12.29
CA ALA A 236 -16.09 -2.58 -11.27
C ALA A 236 -16.64 -2.45 -9.83
N GLY A 237 -17.68 -1.65 -9.62
CA GLY A 237 -18.37 -1.47 -8.35
C GLY A 237 -19.22 -2.67 -7.91
N LEU A 238 -19.46 -3.67 -8.78
CA LEU A 238 -20.09 -4.92 -8.36
C LEU A 238 -19.28 -5.66 -7.32
N GLY A 239 -17.99 -5.34 -7.19
CA GLY A 239 -17.08 -5.99 -6.27
C GLY A 239 -16.65 -7.39 -6.72
N GLY A 240 -15.67 -7.97 -6.00
CA GLY A 240 -15.12 -9.29 -6.31
C GLY A 240 -13.84 -9.25 -7.15
N GLY A 241 -13.42 -10.42 -7.64
CA GLY A 241 -12.14 -10.54 -8.32
C GLY A 241 -12.12 -9.93 -9.72
N ARG A 242 -11.08 -9.18 -10.06
CA ARG A 242 -10.91 -8.50 -11.35
C ARG A 242 -11.00 -9.44 -12.56
N ALA A 243 -10.62 -10.71 -12.43
CA ALA A 243 -10.78 -11.69 -13.52
C ALA A 243 -12.26 -11.89 -13.89
N LYS A 244 -13.14 -12.04 -12.89
CA LYS A 244 -14.59 -12.21 -13.10
C LYS A 244 -15.21 -10.93 -13.65
N LEU A 245 -14.86 -9.77 -13.08
CA LEU A 245 -15.34 -8.48 -13.56
C LEU A 245 -14.89 -8.21 -15.00
N GLY A 246 -13.63 -8.54 -15.35
CA GLY A 246 -13.12 -8.44 -16.71
C GLY A 246 -13.91 -9.31 -17.71
N SER A 247 -14.42 -10.47 -17.28
CA SER A 247 -15.29 -11.28 -18.14
C SER A 247 -16.62 -10.60 -18.46
N TYR A 248 -17.18 -9.82 -17.54
CA TYR A 248 -18.38 -9.01 -17.81
C TYR A 248 -18.08 -7.86 -18.78
N VAL A 249 -16.92 -7.20 -18.61
CA VAL A 249 -16.47 -6.15 -19.55
C VAL A 249 -16.29 -6.73 -20.96
N ALA A 250 -15.70 -7.92 -21.10
CA ALA A 250 -15.54 -8.60 -22.38
C ALA A 250 -16.89 -8.98 -23.05
N LEU A 251 -17.95 -9.15 -22.26
CA LEU A 251 -19.33 -9.34 -22.73
C LEU A 251 -20.04 -8.01 -23.05
N GLY A 252 -19.37 -6.87 -22.89
CA GLY A 252 -19.91 -5.53 -23.19
C GLY A 252 -20.57 -4.83 -22.01
N CYS A 253 -20.56 -5.42 -20.79
CA CYS A 253 -21.10 -4.79 -19.60
C CYS A 253 -20.20 -3.61 -19.18
N ARG A 254 -20.76 -2.41 -19.08
CA ARG A 254 -20.06 -1.21 -18.61
C ARG A 254 -20.56 -0.76 -17.24
N ASP A 255 -21.82 -0.99 -16.97
CA ASP A 255 -22.54 -0.64 -15.75
C ASP A 255 -22.93 -1.91 -14.97
N ILE A 256 -23.11 -1.80 -13.66
CA ILE A 256 -23.59 -2.93 -12.82
C ILE A 256 -24.93 -3.45 -13.36
N ARG A 257 -25.80 -2.57 -13.86
CA ARG A 257 -27.14 -2.90 -14.38
C ARG A 257 -27.12 -3.69 -15.69
N ASP A 258 -25.99 -3.68 -16.41
CA ASP A 258 -25.83 -4.47 -17.65
C ASP A 258 -25.57 -5.96 -17.36
N VAL A 259 -25.19 -6.30 -16.12
CA VAL A 259 -24.81 -7.67 -15.77
C VAL A 259 -26.05 -8.54 -15.60
N ASP A 260 -26.07 -9.70 -16.29
CA ASP A 260 -27.16 -10.66 -16.08
C ASP A 260 -27.18 -11.19 -14.63
N ALA A 261 -28.29 -10.93 -13.93
CA ALA A 261 -28.50 -11.32 -12.53
C ALA A 261 -28.29 -12.84 -12.31
N GLY A 262 -28.63 -13.67 -13.31
CA GLY A 262 -28.46 -15.12 -13.26
C GLY A 262 -26.99 -15.56 -13.26
N SER A 263 -26.07 -14.70 -13.73
CA SER A 263 -24.63 -14.95 -13.73
C SER A 263 -23.94 -14.62 -12.40
N ILE A 264 -24.64 -13.94 -11.47
CA ILE A 264 -24.10 -13.48 -10.18
C ILE A 264 -24.39 -14.54 -9.12
N THR A 265 -23.35 -15.12 -8.55
CA THR A 265 -23.48 -16.21 -7.57
C THR A 265 -23.27 -15.80 -6.11
N ALA A 266 -22.49 -14.72 -5.86
CA ALA A 266 -22.21 -14.25 -4.51
C ALA A 266 -23.36 -13.38 -3.98
N ALA A 267 -23.87 -13.69 -2.77
CA ALA A 267 -25.01 -13.00 -2.18
C ALA A 267 -24.79 -11.48 -2.06
N THR A 268 -23.57 -11.04 -1.67
CA THR A 268 -23.23 -9.61 -1.61
C THR A 268 -23.34 -8.94 -2.99
N GLN A 269 -22.84 -9.58 -4.04
CA GLN A 269 -22.93 -9.05 -5.41
C GLN A 269 -24.38 -9.04 -5.92
N GLN A 270 -25.19 -10.06 -5.58
CA GLN A 270 -26.61 -10.08 -5.89
C GLN A 270 -27.35 -8.92 -5.22
N ARG A 271 -27.02 -8.62 -3.96
CA ARG A 271 -27.57 -7.47 -3.24
C ARG A 271 -27.17 -6.15 -3.88
N ILE A 272 -25.87 -5.95 -4.17
CA ILE A 272 -25.36 -4.77 -4.88
C ILE A 272 -26.09 -4.58 -6.19
N HIS A 273 -26.14 -5.63 -7.03
CA HIS A 273 -26.81 -5.57 -8.33
C HIS A 273 -28.30 -5.22 -8.20
N ARG A 274 -29.04 -5.93 -7.34
CA ARG A 274 -30.47 -5.69 -7.13
C ARG A 274 -30.74 -4.24 -6.69
N VAL A 275 -30.08 -3.79 -5.64
CA VAL A 275 -30.29 -2.44 -5.09
C VAL A 275 -29.88 -1.36 -6.10
N THR A 276 -28.82 -1.59 -6.88
CA THR A 276 -28.41 -0.66 -7.94
C THR A 276 -29.43 -0.63 -9.10
N CYS A 277 -30.02 -1.77 -9.46
CA CYS A 277 -31.08 -1.81 -10.47
C CYS A 277 -32.40 -1.18 -10.00
N ASP A 278 -32.74 -1.35 -8.72
CA ASP A 278 -33.94 -0.75 -8.12
C ASP A 278 -33.78 0.79 -7.98
N GLY A 279 -32.55 1.28 -7.84
CA GLY A 279 -32.23 2.72 -7.74
C GLY A 279 -32.50 3.33 -6.37
N GLU A 280 -33.04 2.57 -5.43
CA GLU A 280 -33.40 3.01 -4.09
C GLU A 280 -32.51 2.36 -3.05
N PRO A 281 -32.09 3.07 -1.98
CA PRO A 281 -31.27 2.49 -0.94
C PRO A 281 -32.01 1.38 -0.18
N GLU A 282 -31.30 0.32 0.17
CA GLU A 282 -31.77 -0.66 1.12
C GLU A 282 -31.38 -0.21 2.54
N ASN A 283 -32.38 -0.05 3.41
CA ASN A 283 -32.20 0.30 4.80
C ASN A 283 -33.14 -0.57 5.66
N LEU A 284 -32.55 -1.47 6.44
CA LEU A 284 -33.29 -2.43 7.27
C LEU A 284 -33.28 -1.98 8.74
N ASP A 285 -34.37 -2.28 9.45
CA ASP A 285 -34.56 -1.90 10.86
C ASP A 285 -33.54 -2.51 11.84
N GLY A 286 -32.77 -3.51 11.41
CA GLY A 286 -31.79 -4.19 12.25
C GLY A 286 -30.71 -3.26 12.81
N ALA A 287 -30.19 -2.33 11.99
CA ALA A 287 -29.20 -1.35 12.46
C ALA A 287 -29.77 -0.45 13.55
N ARG A 288 -31.00 0.08 13.33
CA ARG A 288 -31.70 0.90 14.32
C ARG A 288 -31.87 0.15 15.65
N GLN A 289 -32.35 -1.09 15.58
CA GLN A 289 -32.59 -1.90 16.79
C GLN A 289 -31.32 -2.15 17.58
N MET A 290 -30.23 -2.54 16.88
CA MET A 290 -28.94 -2.84 17.51
C MET A 290 -28.29 -1.60 18.12
N LEU A 291 -28.25 -0.48 17.38
CA LEU A 291 -27.58 0.73 17.83
C LEU A 291 -28.35 1.49 18.91
N SER A 292 -29.70 1.50 18.85
CA SER A 292 -30.52 2.11 19.92
C SER A 292 -30.43 1.37 21.24
N ALA A 293 -30.10 0.06 21.23
CA ALA A 293 -29.97 -0.75 22.45
C ALA A 293 -28.64 -0.55 23.18
N LEU A 294 -27.66 0.14 22.56
CA LEU A 294 -26.35 0.36 23.19
C LEU A 294 -26.49 1.34 24.39
N PRO A 295 -25.93 1.01 25.55
CA PRO A 295 -25.96 1.89 26.71
C PRO A 295 -25.04 3.11 26.54
N TYR A 296 -25.22 4.11 27.39
CA TYR A 296 -24.31 5.24 27.55
C TYR A 296 -23.39 5.06 28.76
N PRO A 297 -22.19 5.70 28.79
CA PRO A 297 -21.63 6.51 27.71
C PRO A 297 -21.19 5.65 26.54
N ARG A 298 -21.15 6.25 25.33
CA ARG A 298 -20.64 5.63 24.10
C ARG A 298 -19.38 6.35 23.69
N TYR A 299 -18.33 5.60 23.35
CA TYR A 299 -17.05 6.13 22.89
C TYR A 299 -16.90 5.80 21.41
N TYR A 300 -16.68 6.79 20.57
CA TYR A 300 -16.39 6.60 19.14
C TYR A 300 -14.89 6.78 18.95
N LEU A 301 -14.16 5.68 18.82
CA LEU A 301 -12.70 5.62 18.86
C LEU A 301 -12.13 5.30 17.49
N ASP A 302 -11.10 6.03 17.10
CA ASP A 302 -10.28 5.76 15.92
C ASP A 302 -8.79 5.98 16.20
N PHE A 303 -7.92 5.21 15.52
CA PHE A 303 -6.48 5.29 15.64
C PHE A 303 -5.83 5.62 14.30
N GLU A 304 -4.80 6.48 14.35
CA GLU A 304 -3.82 6.56 13.28
C GLU A 304 -2.54 5.81 13.65
N THR A 305 -2.04 5.03 12.69
CA THR A 305 -0.85 4.21 12.89
C THR A 305 0.16 4.40 11.77
N ILE A 306 1.43 4.16 12.10
CA ILE A 306 2.49 4.00 11.11
C ILE A 306 2.92 2.54 11.05
N GLY A 307 3.40 2.10 9.87
CA GLY A 307 3.94 0.74 9.69
C GLY A 307 5.24 0.77 8.89
N PRO A 308 6.33 1.39 9.41
CA PRO A 308 7.56 1.55 8.67
C PRO A 308 8.22 0.19 8.38
N ALA A 309 8.79 0.05 7.18
CA ALA A 309 9.58 -1.12 6.81
C ALA A 309 10.87 -1.24 7.63
N VAL A 310 11.46 -0.08 7.99
CA VAL A 310 12.60 0.04 8.87
C VAL A 310 12.10 0.60 10.20
N PRO A 311 12.10 -0.18 11.29
CA PRO A 311 11.59 0.25 12.58
C PRO A 311 12.30 1.50 13.09
N LEU A 312 11.53 2.44 13.66
CA LEU A 312 12.05 3.71 14.17
C LEU A 312 12.43 3.62 15.66
N TRP A 313 11.66 2.89 16.46
CA TRP A 313 11.80 2.85 17.92
C TRP A 313 12.09 1.45 18.44
N ALA A 314 12.86 1.37 19.51
CA ALA A 314 13.17 0.11 20.18
C ALA A 314 11.89 -0.65 20.58
N GLY A 315 11.91 -1.98 20.44
CA GLY A 315 10.77 -2.85 20.68
C GLY A 315 9.79 -2.97 19.51
N THR A 316 9.92 -2.14 18.44
CA THR A 316 9.07 -2.22 17.26
C THR A 316 9.61 -3.18 16.20
N ARG A 317 8.74 -3.60 15.28
CA ARG A 317 9.05 -4.55 14.20
C ARG A 317 8.69 -3.96 12.85
N PRO A 318 9.35 -4.42 11.77
CA PRO A 318 8.96 -4.04 10.41
C PRO A 318 7.47 -4.29 10.14
N TYR A 319 6.81 -3.29 9.57
CA TYR A 319 5.38 -3.32 9.21
C TYR A 319 4.40 -3.60 10.37
N ALA A 320 4.87 -3.56 11.62
CA ALA A 320 3.95 -3.57 12.75
C ALA A 320 3.17 -2.25 12.78
N SER A 321 1.85 -2.34 13.01
CA SER A 321 1.04 -1.15 13.24
C SER A 321 1.41 -0.52 14.58
N VAL A 322 2.08 0.61 14.52
CA VAL A 322 2.49 1.40 15.69
C VAL A 322 1.55 2.58 15.82
N PRO A 323 0.69 2.63 16.84
CA PRO A 323 -0.22 3.75 17.03
C PRO A 323 0.53 5.02 17.43
N VAL A 324 0.18 6.11 16.78
CA VAL A 324 0.81 7.43 16.97
C VAL A 324 -0.20 8.50 17.32
N GLN A 325 -1.48 8.24 17.06
CA GLN A 325 -2.59 9.15 17.33
C GLN A 325 -3.86 8.34 17.63
N TRP A 326 -4.74 8.89 18.45
CA TRP A 326 -6.13 8.49 18.55
C TRP A 326 -7.04 9.71 18.69
N SER A 327 -8.31 9.55 18.32
CA SER A 327 -9.40 10.50 18.50
C SER A 327 -10.61 9.78 19.10
N CYS A 328 -11.35 10.44 19.98
CA CYS A 328 -12.52 9.86 20.63
C CYS A 328 -13.61 10.91 20.86
N HIS A 329 -14.80 10.68 20.29
CA HIS A 329 -16.03 11.39 20.72
C HIS A 329 -16.75 10.58 21.78
N ILE A 330 -17.21 11.28 22.82
CA ILE A 330 -17.82 10.67 24.00
C ILE A 330 -19.24 11.18 24.15
N ASP A 331 -20.21 10.29 23.92
CA ASP A 331 -21.64 10.56 24.06
C ASP A 331 -22.15 10.06 25.42
N ASP A 332 -22.54 10.95 26.30
CA ASP A 332 -23.12 10.61 27.61
C ASP A 332 -24.64 10.51 27.59
N GLY A 333 -25.26 10.70 26.42
CA GLY A 333 -26.71 10.67 26.22
C GLY A 333 -27.44 11.94 26.61
N SER A 334 -26.75 13.03 26.97
CA SER A 334 -27.37 14.28 27.37
C SER A 334 -27.58 15.26 26.22
N GLY A 335 -26.88 15.07 25.08
CA GLY A 335 -26.90 15.92 23.89
C GLY A 335 -28.00 15.54 22.88
N ASP A 336 -27.95 16.19 21.71
CA ASP A 336 -28.85 15.91 20.57
C ASP A 336 -28.33 14.78 19.66
N GLY A 337 -27.25 14.12 20.05
CA GLY A 337 -26.60 13.06 19.31
C GLY A 337 -25.69 13.53 18.19
N SER A 338 -25.48 14.84 17.99
CA SER A 338 -24.48 15.37 17.07
C SER A 338 -23.08 15.37 17.69
N ALA A 339 -22.04 15.28 16.87
CA ALA A 339 -20.65 15.31 17.35
C ALA A 339 -20.35 16.62 18.11
N ASP A 340 -20.93 17.74 17.71
CA ASP A 340 -20.76 19.04 18.39
C ASP A 340 -21.34 19.06 19.81
N SER A 341 -22.29 18.18 20.12
CA SER A 341 -22.88 18.04 21.46
C SER A 341 -22.10 17.10 22.38
N MET A 342 -21.09 16.41 21.85
CA MET A 342 -20.26 15.44 22.57
C MET A 342 -18.95 16.02 23.05
N ARG A 343 -18.40 15.43 24.12
CA ARG A 343 -17.02 15.70 24.51
C ARG A 343 -16.09 15.03 23.51
N HIS A 344 -15.06 15.75 23.06
CA HIS A 344 -14.01 15.20 22.21
C HIS A 344 -12.67 15.23 22.94
N GLU A 345 -11.93 14.14 22.86
CA GLU A 345 -10.57 13.99 23.34
C GLU A 345 -9.70 13.36 22.25
N ASP A 346 -8.43 13.70 22.23
CA ASP A 346 -7.45 13.17 21.30
C ASP A 346 -6.07 13.04 21.92
N PHE A 347 -5.19 12.34 21.24
CA PHE A 347 -3.77 12.24 21.54
C PHE A 347 -2.96 12.30 20.24
N LEU A 348 -1.95 13.13 20.20
CA LEU A 348 -0.93 13.17 19.14
C LEU A 348 0.39 13.66 19.75
N ASP A 349 1.49 12.92 19.53
CA ASP A 349 2.82 13.33 19.97
C ASP A 349 3.78 13.39 18.76
N LEU A 350 4.24 14.62 18.46
CA LEU A 350 5.17 14.90 17.37
C LEU A 350 6.59 15.19 17.87
N SER A 351 6.93 14.75 19.08
CA SER A 351 8.27 14.95 19.66
C SER A 351 9.38 14.17 18.93
N GLY A 352 9.02 13.07 18.23
CA GLY A 352 9.95 12.11 17.66
C GLY A 352 10.35 10.99 18.62
N GLU A 353 10.01 11.11 19.90
CA GLU A 353 10.17 10.04 20.89
C GLU A 353 9.07 8.97 20.73
N PRO A 354 9.24 7.73 21.26
CA PRO A 354 8.23 6.69 21.18
C PRO A 354 6.92 7.08 21.87
N PRO A 355 5.81 7.33 21.15
CA PRO A 355 4.58 7.84 21.75
C PRO A 355 3.72 6.77 22.43
N MET A 356 3.96 5.49 22.16
CA MET A 356 3.03 4.39 22.41
C MET A 356 2.62 4.25 23.87
N ARG A 357 3.53 4.52 24.84
CA ARG A 357 3.20 4.41 26.26
C ARG A 357 2.27 5.51 26.72
N ALA A 358 2.62 6.76 26.42
CA ALA A 358 1.78 7.91 26.76
C ALA A 358 0.41 7.84 26.07
N LEU A 359 0.38 7.36 24.82
CA LEU A 359 -0.83 7.11 24.07
C LEU A 359 -1.72 6.05 24.77
N ALA A 360 -1.15 4.93 25.25
CA ALA A 360 -1.89 3.90 25.95
C ALA A 360 -2.48 4.37 27.28
N GLU A 361 -1.68 5.12 28.05
CA GLU A 361 -2.10 5.68 29.34
C GLU A 361 -3.23 6.72 29.16
N SER A 362 -3.12 7.64 28.20
CA SER A 362 -4.16 8.61 27.89
C SER A 362 -5.45 7.97 27.35
N LEU A 363 -5.34 6.89 26.56
CA LEU A 363 -6.50 6.14 26.08
C LEU A 363 -7.28 5.47 27.23
N ILE A 364 -6.57 4.89 28.20
CA ILE A 364 -7.18 4.27 29.38
C ILE A 364 -7.96 5.32 30.18
N ASP A 365 -7.39 6.49 30.36
CA ASP A 365 -8.03 7.61 31.07
C ASP A 365 -9.28 8.11 30.32
N CYS A 366 -9.19 8.23 28.98
CA CYS A 366 -10.30 8.67 28.13
C CYS A 366 -11.49 7.69 28.17
N CYS A 367 -11.22 6.40 27.94
CA CYS A 367 -12.30 5.39 27.76
C CYS A 367 -12.98 4.96 29.07
N GLY A 368 -12.38 5.23 30.24
CA GLY A 368 -12.94 4.82 31.52
C GLY A 368 -13.27 3.33 31.61
N ASP A 369 -14.20 2.97 32.52
CA ASP A 369 -14.48 1.57 32.84
C ASP A 369 -15.83 1.04 32.28
N THR A 370 -16.71 1.87 31.73
CA THR A 370 -18.07 1.47 31.35
C THR A 370 -18.47 2.00 29.97
N GLY A 371 -19.50 1.39 29.38
CA GLY A 371 -20.05 1.78 28.08
C GLY A 371 -19.29 1.17 26.89
N PRO A 372 -19.94 1.01 25.72
CA PRO A 372 -19.33 0.46 24.52
C PRO A 372 -18.33 1.43 23.89
N VAL A 373 -17.25 0.87 23.33
CA VAL A 373 -16.28 1.59 22.52
C VAL A 373 -16.53 1.22 21.05
N LEU A 374 -17.12 2.14 20.31
CA LEU A 374 -17.52 1.95 18.92
C LEU A 374 -16.34 2.24 17.99
N MET A 375 -16.15 1.37 17.03
CA MET A 375 -15.08 1.46 16.04
C MET A 375 -15.59 1.10 14.64
N TRP A 376 -14.84 1.47 13.61
CA TRP A 376 -15.12 1.04 12.24
C TRP A 376 -14.17 -0.07 11.83
N THR A 377 -14.63 -1.33 11.84
CA THR A 377 -13.87 -2.56 11.71
C THR A 377 -13.18 -2.98 13.02
N ASN A 378 -12.54 -4.16 13.01
CA ASN A 378 -11.84 -4.68 14.19
C ASN A 378 -10.35 -4.31 14.24
N TYR A 379 -9.95 -3.25 13.54
CA TYR A 379 -8.56 -2.81 13.46
C TYR A 379 -8.04 -2.35 14.83
N GLU A 380 -8.83 -1.60 15.56
CA GLU A 380 -8.53 -1.02 16.87
C GLU A 380 -8.21 -2.11 17.90
N GLU A 381 -8.89 -3.26 17.84
CA GLU A 381 -8.59 -4.42 18.68
C GLU A 381 -7.14 -4.89 18.47
N GLY A 382 -6.69 -4.95 17.22
CA GLY A 382 -5.32 -5.31 16.88
C GLY A 382 -4.28 -4.33 17.42
N VAL A 383 -4.57 -3.03 17.33
CA VAL A 383 -3.73 -1.95 17.86
C VAL A 383 -3.60 -2.05 19.37
N ILE A 384 -4.72 -2.19 20.09
CA ILE A 384 -4.72 -2.30 21.58
C ILE A 384 -3.99 -3.58 22.03
N LYS A 385 -4.14 -4.71 21.33
CA LYS A 385 -3.36 -5.94 21.61
C LYS A 385 -1.85 -5.72 21.40
N GLY A 386 -1.48 -4.92 20.42
CA GLY A 386 -0.10 -4.49 20.21
C GLY A 386 0.44 -3.71 21.42
N LEU A 387 -0.33 -2.76 21.95
CA LEU A 387 0.03 -2.01 23.15
C LEU A 387 0.15 -2.91 24.38
N ILE A 388 -0.74 -3.88 24.59
CA ILE A 388 -0.65 -4.88 25.67
C ILE A 388 0.67 -5.67 25.57
N SER A 389 1.07 -6.03 24.35
CA SER A 389 2.32 -6.77 24.14
C SER A 389 3.56 -5.95 24.46
N LEU A 390 3.52 -4.64 24.20
CA LEU A 390 4.61 -3.70 24.49
C LEU A 390 4.63 -3.32 25.98
N PHE A 391 3.48 -3.18 26.62
CA PHE A 391 3.32 -2.72 27.99
C PHE A 391 2.46 -3.68 28.82
N PRO A 392 3.02 -4.83 29.29
CA PRO A 392 2.25 -5.83 30.04
C PRO A 392 1.69 -5.30 31.37
N ASP A 393 2.27 -4.24 31.93
CA ASP A 393 1.78 -3.54 33.13
C ASP A 393 0.45 -2.78 32.87
N LEU A 394 0.14 -2.44 31.63
CA LEU A 394 -1.13 -1.81 31.21
C LEU A 394 -2.14 -2.85 30.66
N ALA A 395 -1.82 -4.15 30.71
CA ALA A 395 -2.63 -5.18 30.07
C ALA A 395 -4.07 -5.24 30.61
N GLU A 396 -4.27 -5.15 31.92
CA GLU A 396 -5.61 -5.24 32.51
C GLU A 396 -6.53 -4.09 32.10
N PRO A 397 -6.15 -2.80 32.22
CA PRO A 397 -7.01 -1.70 31.77
C PRO A 397 -7.23 -1.70 30.24
N LEU A 398 -6.23 -2.03 29.44
CA LEU A 398 -6.39 -2.12 27.98
C LEU A 398 -7.33 -3.30 27.59
N GLN A 399 -7.25 -4.44 28.27
CA GLN A 399 -8.18 -5.54 28.03
C GLN A 399 -9.63 -5.15 28.33
N LYS A 400 -9.89 -4.35 29.37
CA LYS A 400 -11.24 -3.82 29.65
C LYS A 400 -11.79 -2.95 28.52
N ILE A 401 -10.93 -2.24 27.78
CA ILE A 401 -11.34 -1.53 26.57
C ILE A 401 -11.71 -2.53 25.47
N ILE A 402 -10.84 -3.52 25.22
CA ILE A 402 -11.10 -4.57 24.22
C ILE A 402 -12.44 -5.28 24.47
N ASP A 403 -12.74 -5.62 25.72
CA ASP A 403 -13.97 -6.34 26.11
C ASP A 403 -15.26 -5.53 25.83
N ARG A 404 -15.15 -4.22 25.56
CA ARG A 404 -16.24 -3.28 25.26
C ARG A 404 -16.28 -2.81 23.82
N LEU A 405 -15.33 -3.27 22.99
CA LEU A 405 -15.30 -2.88 21.57
C LEU A 405 -16.55 -3.33 20.84
N TYR A 406 -17.11 -2.45 20.03
CA TYR A 406 -18.30 -2.70 19.24
C TYR A 406 -18.06 -2.26 17.78
N ASP A 407 -17.98 -3.24 16.89
CA ASP A 407 -17.71 -3.02 15.46
C ASP A 407 -18.99 -2.56 14.72
N LEU A 408 -18.97 -1.34 14.21
CA LEU A 408 -20.09 -0.74 13.45
C LEU A 408 -20.16 -1.28 12.02
N HIS A 409 -19.04 -1.69 11.42
CA HIS A 409 -18.98 -2.09 10.01
C HIS A 409 -19.93 -3.27 9.69
N PRO A 410 -19.97 -4.40 10.42
CA PRO A 410 -20.90 -5.48 10.13
C PRO A 410 -22.37 -5.05 10.32
N VAL A 411 -22.67 -4.21 11.32
CA VAL A 411 -24.03 -3.69 11.55
C VAL A 411 -24.51 -2.90 10.33
N VAL A 412 -23.68 -1.98 9.83
CA VAL A 412 -24.02 -1.17 8.64
C VAL A 412 -24.05 -2.07 7.40
N LYS A 413 -23.07 -2.94 7.22
CA LYS A 413 -22.99 -3.82 6.04
C LYS A 413 -24.18 -4.75 5.91
N GLU A 414 -24.70 -5.28 7.00
CA GLU A 414 -25.85 -6.18 6.97
C GLU A 414 -27.17 -5.43 6.71
N ASN A 415 -27.28 -4.18 7.15
CA ASN A 415 -28.55 -3.47 7.18
C ASN A 415 -28.67 -2.32 6.17
N TYR A 416 -27.58 -1.85 5.55
CA TYR A 416 -27.61 -0.70 4.66
C TYR A 416 -26.77 -0.90 3.40
N TYR A 417 -27.33 -0.50 2.28
CA TYR A 417 -26.59 -0.31 1.04
C TYR A 417 -27.26 0.75 0.18
N HIS A 418 -26.47 1.70 -0.30
CA HIS A 418 -26.90 2.73 -1.27
C HIS A 418 -26.11 2.55 -2.58
N PRO A 419 -26.72 2.70 -3.78
CA PRO A 419 -26.03 2.52 -5.07
C PRO A 419 -24.74 3.34 -5.22
N CYS A 420 -24.70 4.57 -4.70
CA CYS A 420 -23.50 5.43 -4.75
C CYS A 420 -22.29 4.88 -3.97
N MET A 421 -22.46 3.88 -3.11
CA MET A 421 -21.38 3.22 -2.40
C MET A 421 -20.54 2.35 -3.32
N LEU A 422 -20.97 2.05 -4.54
CA LEU A 422 -20.25 1.30 -5.57
C LEU A 422 -19.63 -0.01 -5.03
N GLY A 423 -20.41 -0.75 -4.23
CA GLY A 423 -20.00 -2.05 -3.67
C GLY A 423 -19.02 -1.98 -2.51
N SER A 424 -18.74 -0.82 -1.95
CA SER A 424 -17.86 -0.64 -0.79
C SER A 424 -18.66 -0.29 0.46
N TRP A 425 -18.25 -0.86 1.61
CA TRP A 425 -18.72 -0.48 2.94
C TRP A 425 -17.60 0.16 3.79
N SER A 426 -16.58 0.73 3.16
CA SER A 426 -15.64 1.58 3.88
C SER A 426 -16.38 2.81 4.43
N ILE A 427 -15.91 3.38 5.53
CA ILE A 427 -16.50 4.59 6.12
C ILE A 427 -16.59 5.72 5.08
N LYS A 428 -15.57 5.83 4.22
CA LYS A 428 -15.49 6.82 3.10
C LYS A 428 -16.53 6.60 2.00
N ALA A 429 -17.10 5.40 1.88
CA ALA A 429 -18.17 5.11 0.93
C ALA A 429 -19.55 5.24 1.58
N VAL A 430 -19.67 4.90 2.87
CA VAL A 430 -20.92 4.96 3.62
C VAL A 430 -21.28 6.39 4.00
N LEU A 431 -20.33 7.16 4.51
CA LEU A 431 -20.58 8.52 5.00
C LEU A 431 -21.23 9.45 3.96
N PRO A 432 -20.72 9.57 2.72
CA PRO A 432 -21.38 10.43 1.71
C PRO A 432 -22.78 9.97 1.31
N ALA A 433 -23.08 8.68 1.44
CA ALA A 433 -24.42 8.13 1.17
C ALA A 433 -25.43 8.48 2.26
N ILE A 434 -24.98 8.71 3.48
CA ILE A 434 -25.79 9.01 4.66
C ILE A 434 -25.80 10.51 4.95
N ALA A 435 -24.63 11.16 4.92
CA ALA A 435 -24.41 12.55 5.23
C ALA A 435 -23.66 13.26 4.07
N PRO A 436 -24.34 13.62 2.96
CA PRO A 436 -23.69 14.18 1.77
C PRO A 436 -22.91 15.49 2.00
N HIS A 437 -23.17 16.15 3.11
CA HIS A 437 -22.48 17.38 3.54
C HIS A 437 -21.13 17.10 4.21
N MET A 438 -20.79 15.83 4.47
CA MET A 438 -19.51 15.40 5.04
C MET A 438 -18.73 14.61 3.99
N ASN A 439 -17.58 15.13 3.59
CA ASN A 439 -16.78 14.50 2.54
C ASN A 439 -15.28 14.59 2.86
N TYR A 440 -14.60 13.47 2.88
CA TYR A 440 -13.14 13.40 3.05
C TYR A 440 -12.36 14.19 2.00
N ALA A 441 -12.89 14.31 0.78
CA ALA A 441 -12.24 15.07 -0.29
C ALA A 441 -12.20 16.60 -0.01
N GLU A 442 -13.01 17.09 0.94
CA GLU A 442 -13.00 18.50 1.37
C GLU A 442 -11.98 18.79 2.48
N LEU A 443 -11.35 17.76 3.03
CA LEU A 443 -10.24 17.91 3.95
C LEU A 443 -9.00 18.38 3.20
N GLU A 444 -8.50 19.56 3.53
CA GLU A 444 -7.27 20.09 2.94
C GLU A 444 -6.04 19.32 3.47
N GLY A 445 -5.16 18.87 2.58
CA GLY A 445 -3.94 18.14 2.90
C GLY A 445 -4.19 16.67 3.18
N ILE A 446 -4.25 16.24 4.43
CA ILE A 446 -4.42 14.84 4.82
C ILE A 446 -5.91 14.47 4.74
N ASN A 447 -6.25 13.52 3.86
CA ASN A 447 -7.60 13.02 3.62
C ASN A 447 -7.68 11.48 3.46
N GLU A 448 -6.56 10.80 3.68
CA GLU A 448 -6.46 9.34 3.68
C GLU A 448 -5.38 8.85 4.67
N GLY A 449 -5.54 7.64 5.22
CA GLY A 449 -4.67 7.10 6.27
C GLY A 449 -3.21 6.97 5.86
N MET A 450 -2.90 6.74 4.57
CA MET A 450 -1.51 6.73 4.10
C MET A 450 -0.88 8.12 4.16
N ALA A 451 -1.61 9.15 3.73
CA ALA A 451 -1.15 10.53 3.85
C ALA A 451 -0.98 10.95 5.33
N ALA A 452 -1.82 10.41 6.24
CA ALA A 452 -1.66 10.60 7.68
C ALA A 452 -0.36 9.98 8.20
N SER A 453 -0.07 8.74 7.81
CA SER A 453 1.18 8.05 8.16
C SER A 453 2.42 8.80 7.64
N GLU A 454 2.41 9.25 6.39
CA GLU A 454 3.50 10.03 5.79
C GLU A 454 3.65 11.40 6.46
N GLY A 455 2.54 12.09 6.69
CA GLY A 455 2.50 13.38 7.37
C GLY A 455 3.06 13.31 8.79
N PHE A 456 2.75 12.24 9.52
CA PHE A 456 3.32 11.99 10.84
C PHE A 456 4.84 11.80 10.76
N ILE A 457 5.34 10.96 9.85
CA ILE A 457 6.78 10.71 9.67
C ILE A 457 7.51 12.00 9.24
N GLU A 458 6.90 12.79 8.35
CA GLU A 458 7.44 14.11 7.97
C GLU A 458 7.51 15.06 9.19
N ALA A 459 6.45 15.09 10.01
CA ALA A 459 6.37 15.99 11.15
C ALA A 459 7.39 15.69 12.26
N ILE A 460 7.73 14.42 12.48
CA ILE A 460 8.74 14.01 13.49
C ILE A 460 10.17 14.07 12.95
N ALA A 461 10.38 14.30 11.66
CA ALA A 461 11.73 14.39 11.09
C ALA A 461 12.50 15.57 11.70
N ALA A 462 13.80 15.38 11.98
CA ALA A 462 14.63 16.40 12.60
C ALA A 462 14.74 17.69 11.77
N GLU A 463 14.64 17.56 10.45
CA GLU A 463 14.72 18.66 9.48
C GLU A 463 13.37 19.35 9.22
N ALA A 464 12.26 18.87 9.83
CA ALA A 464 10.94 19.45 9.63
C ALA A 464 10.90 20.92 10.07
N ALA A 465 10.54 21.82 9.15
CA ALA A 465 10.39 23.23 9.46
C ALA A 465 9.24 23.42 10.49
N PRO A 466 9.39 24.30 11.51
CA PRO A 466 8.37 24.49 12.55
C PRO A 466 6.98 24.84 11.99
N THR A 467 6.91 25.63 10.91
CA THR A 467 5.64 25.98 10.24
C THR A 467 5.00 24.78 9.60
N ARG A 468 5.79 23.93 8.92
CA ARG A 468 5.30 22.71 8.29
C ARG A 468 4.85 21.68 9.33
N ARG A 469 5.57 21.54 10.43
CA ARG A 469 5.16 20.69 11.56
C ARG A 469 3.81 21.12 12.12
N ALA A 470 3.61 22.42 12.35
CA ALA A 470 2.33 22.93 12.85
C ALA A 470 1.16 22.72 11.85
N GLU A 471 1.40 22.87 10.54
CA GLU A 471 0.41 22.56 9.50
C GLU A 471 0.04 21.06 9.51
N LEU A 472 1.03 20.18 9.62
CA LEU A 472 0.80 18.74 9.68
C LEU A 472 0.08 18.32 10.96
N GLU A 473 0.41 18.93 12.10
CA GLU A 473 -0.29 18.71 13.37
C GLU A 473 -1.79 19.02 13.25
N GLU A 474 -2.13 20.18 12.70
CA GLU A 474 -3.52 20.59 12.47
C GLU A 474 -4.24 19.61 11.53
N GLN A 475 -3.59 19.21 10.44
CA GLN A 475 -4.17 18.27 9.46
C GLN A 475 -4.39 16.88 10.05
N LEU A 476 -3.42 16.35 10.81
CA LEU A 476 -3.50 15.05 11.49
C LEU A 476 -4.64 15.03 12.51
N LEU A 477 -4.69 16.05 13.39
CA LEU A 477 -5.76 16.16 14.38
C LEU A 477 -7.13 16.25 13.72
N ARG A 478 -7.27 17.04 12.67
CA ARG A 478 -8.53 17.20 11.93
C ARG A 478 -8.95 15.90 11.24
N TYR A 479 -8.02 15.17 10.62
CA TYR A 479 -8.33 13.94 9.90
C TYR A 479 -8.85 12.85 10.84
N CYS A 480 -8.12 12.53 11.91
CA CYS A 480 -8.52 11.52 12.89
C CYS A 480 -9.82 11.89 13.62
N LYS A 481 -10.02 13.19 13.94
CA LYS A 481 -11.29 13.69 14.48
C LYS A 481 -12.46 13.46 13.51
N PHE A 482 -12.25 13.68 12.21
CA PHE A 482 -13.28 13.51 11.19
C PHE A 482 -13.74 12.05 11.06
N ASP A 483 -12.82 11.06 11.25
CA ASP A 483 -13.16 9.63 11.25
C ASP A 483 -14.12 9.30 12.41
N THR A 484 -13.91 9.85 13.60
CA THR A 484 -14.82 9.66 14.74
C THR A 484 -16.13 10.43 14.58
N GLU A 485 -16.12 11.65 14.02
CA GLU A 485 -17.34 12.40 13.63
C GLU A 485 -18.16 11.62 12.61
N ALA A 486 -17.53 10.97 11.63
CA ALA A 486 -18.19 10.13 10.65
C ALA A 486 -18.95 8.96 11.31
N MET A 487 -18.33 8.30 12.29
CA MET A 487 -19.00 7.22 13.05
C MET A 487 -20.20 7.74 13.84
N VAL A 488 -20.11 8.92 14.46
CA VAL A 488 -21.22 9.57 15.16
C VAL A 488 -22.38 9.81 14.21
N GLU A 489 -22.14 10.43 13.04
CA GLU A 489 -23.19 10.70 12.07
C GLU A 489 -23.83 9.43 11.48
N ILE A 490 -23.05 8.39 11.27
CA ILE A 490 -23.57 7.09 10.83
C ILE A 490 -24.51 6.50 11.88
N VAL A 491 -24.12 6.48 13.16
CA VAL A 491 -24.98 5.98 14.25
C VAL A 491 -26.24 6.85 14.40
N ARG A 492 -26.09 8.18 14.33
CA ARG A 492 -27.20 9.14 14.40
C ARG A 492 -28.21 8.90 13.30
N PHE A 493 -27.76 8.68 12.05
CA PHE A 493 -28.65 8.38 10.92
C PHE A 493 -29.57 7.19 11.22
N PHE A 494 -29.02 6.08 11.74
CA PHE A 494 -29.83 4.90 12.01
C PHE A 494 -30.74 5.05 13.24
N VAL A 495 -30.31 5.76 14.28
CA VAL A 495 -31.07 5.89 15.53
C VAL A 495 -32.19 6.93 15.42
N GLN A 496 -32.01 8.00 14.65
CA GLN A 496 -32.98 9.11 14.54
C GLN A 496 -34.00 8.95 13.40
N GLN A 497 -34.00 7.84 12.67
CA GLN A 497 -35.06 7.59 11.67
C GLN A 497 -36.41 7.30 12.37
N ASP A 498 -37.45 8.09 12.05
CA ASP A 498 -38.80 7.93 12.52
C ASP A 498 -39.50 6.68 11.97
#